data_6cb2c29884be90550a601d902d449e53
#
_entry.id   6cb2c29884be90550a601d902d449e53
#
_cell.length_a   1.000
_cell.length_b   1.000
_cell.length_c   1.000
_cell.angle_alpha   90.00
_cell.angle_beta   90.00
_cell.angle_gamma   90.00
#
_symmetry.space_group_name_H-M   'P 1'
#
loop_
_entity.id
_entity.type
_entity.pdbx_description
1 polymer ?
#
loop_
_entity_poly.entity_id
_entity_poly.type
_entity_poly.pdbx_seq_one_letter_code
_entity_poly.pdbx_strand_id
1 'polypeptide(L)'
;MKYSILPLLFYTLMIAGCSGNSLFKKEIFIIEDIKKDNIYYENFIATGSVKFYVNEKKISSRFNFIKNKENEEIEFLDLFNNVIVTFKIEKSGIEIKNNDKKLNSEALQKIINRPIFKNIITNFSNILMCMENNSSFSEKYNNGLYRKIKNENYVVTYKKYNEDFLPVIMNIDFFNINFDLKIINWKIIE
;
A
#
# COMPACT_ATOMS: atom_id res chain seq x y z
N MET A 1 -10.16 -56.69 43.87
CA MET A 1 -10.22 -55.23 43.61
C MET A 1 -9.45 -54.95 42.33
N LYS A 2 -10.19 -54.71 41.21
CA LYS A 2 -9.57 -54.35 39.90
C LYS A 2 -9.62 -52.85 39.78
N TYR A 3 -8.53 -52.16 40.01
CA TYR A 3 -8.42 -50.74 39.76
C TYR A 3 -8.26 -50.51 38.26
N SER A 4 -9.25 -49.86 37.65
CA SER A 4 -9.24 -49.49 36.26
C SER A 4 -8.19 -48.38 36.01
N ILE A 5 -7.11 -48.72 35.30
CA ILE A 5 -6.01 -47.80 34.95
C ILE A 5 -6.43 -46.88 33.76
N LEU A 6 -7.63 -47.09 33.20
CA LEU A 6 -8.14 -46.39 32.02
C LEU A 6 -8.31 -44.86 32.18
N PRO A 7 -8.77 -44.32 33.33
CA PRO A 7 -8.92 -42.90 33.47
C PRO A 7 -7.59 -42.13 33.59
N LEU A 8 -6.50 -42.79 34.01
CA LEU A 8 -5.21 -42.11 34.17
C LEU A 8 -4.53 -41.86 32.82
N LEU A 9 -4.77 -42.77 31.84
CA LEU A 9 -4.21 -42.60 30.49
C LEU A 9 -4.89 -41.47 29.68
N PHE A 10 -6.15 -41.17 29.99
CA PHE A 10 -6.89 -40.11 29.33
C PHE A 10 -6.47 -38.72 29.84
N TYR A 11 -5.99 -38.62 31.08
CA TYR A 11 -5.57 -37.34 31.64
C TYR A 11 -4.18 -36.91 31.16
N THR A 12 -3.32 -37.86 30.81
CA THR A 12 -1.98 -37.55 30.27
C THR A 12 -2.01 -37.11 28.78
N LEU A 13 -3.05 -37.48 28.02
CA LEU A 13 -3.20 -37.05 26.62
C LEU A 13 -3.70 -35.60 26.50
N MET A 14 -4.37 -35.06 27.50
CA MET A 14 -4.89 -33.67 27.46
C MET A 14 -3.83 -32.62 27.80
N ILE A 15 -2.68 -32.99 28.33
CA ILE A 15 -1.61 -32.03 28.68
C ILE A 15 -0.61 -31.83 27.55
N ALA A 16 -0.60 -32.73 26.55
CA ALA A 16 0.30 -32.65 25.40
C ALA A 16 -0.22 -31.72 24.26
N GLY A 17 -1.40 -31.10 24.43
CA GLY A 17 -2.12 -30.42 23.33
C GLY A 17 -2.04 -28.91 23.31
N CYS A 18 -1.17 -28.25 24.07
CA CYS A 18 -1.08 -26.77 24.04
C CYS A 18 0.34 -26.24 24.23
N SER A 19 1.29 -26.73 23.45
CA SER A 19 2.49 -25.94 23.16
C SER A 19 2.56 -25.63 21.68
N GLY A 20 1.53 -24.94 21.21
CA GLY A 20 1.62 -24.18 19.99
C GLY A 20 2.57 -23.01 20.25
N ASN A 21 3.86 -23.29 20.32
CA ASN A 21 4.86 -22.28 20.07
C ASN A 21 4.60 -21.77 18.66
N SER A 22 3.78 -20.68 18.56
CA SER A 22 3.89 -19.77 17.48
C SER A 22 5.30 -19.22 17.55
N LEU A 23 6.23 -19.96 16.94
CA LEU A 23 7.46 -19.41 16.46
C LEU A 23 7.08 -18.34 15.42
N PHE A 24 6.63 -17.18 15.94
CA PHE A 24 6.92 -15.95 15.27
C PHE A 24 8.45 -15.89 15.27
N LYS A 25 9.05 -16.54 14.27
CA LYS A 25 10.36 -16.19 13.80
C LYS A 25 10.27 -14.70 13.55
N LYS A 26 10.74 -13.93 14.52
CA LYS A 26 11.18 -12.58 14.30
C LYS A 26 12.36 -12.76 13.37
N GLU A 27 12.09 -12.80 12.06
CA GLU A 27 13.12 -12.71 11.05
C GLU A 27 13.77 -11.35 11.25
N ILE A 28 14.79 -11.37 12.10
CA ILE A 28 15.77 -10.31 12.18
C ILE A 28 16.52 -10.47 10.87
N PHE A 29 16.05 -9.79 9.82
CA PHE A 29 16.86 -9.56 8.65
C PHE A 29 18.02 -8.69 9.11
N ILE A 30 19.15 -9.34 9.43
CA ILE A 30 20.44 -8.67 9.47
C ILE A 30 20.75 -8.38 7.99
N ILE A 31 20.26 -7.25 7.53
CA ILE A 31 20.63 -6.73 6.22
C ILE A 31 21.98 -6.06 6.45
N GLU A 32 23.05 -6.75 6.02
CA GLU A 32 24.34 -6.12 5.77
C GLU A 32 24.11 -4.83 5.00
N ASP A 33 24.91 -3.79 5.29
CA ASP A 33 24.85 -2.46 4.71
C ASP A 33 24.73 -2.48 3.18
N ILE A 34 23.55 -2.69 2.68
CA ILE A 34 23.25 -2.47 1.27
C ILE A 34 22.99 -0.98 1.15
N LYS A 35 24.03 -0.21 0.81
CA LYS A 35 23.86 1.10 0.21
C LYS A 35 23.09 0.91 -1.08
N LYS A 36 21.77 0.93 -0.97
CA LYS A 36 20.92 0.92 -2.14
C LYS A 36 20.81 2.36 -2.61
N ASP A 37 21.52 2.68 -3.69
CA ASP A 37 21.18 3.83 -4.52
C ASP A 37 19.68 3.69 -4.82
N ASN A 38 18.93 4.77 -4.68
CA ASN A 38 17.48 4.76 -4.90
C ASN A 38 17.20 4.14 -6.29
N ILE A 39 16.70 2.90 -6.30
CA ILE A 39 16.35 2.23 -7.56
C ILE A 39 15.11 2.94 -8.07
N TYR A 40 15.28 3.73 -9.10
CA TYR A 40 14.20 4.36 -9.83
C TYR A 40 13.87 3.55 -11.07
N TYR A 41 12.66 3.04 -11.13
CA TYR A 41 12.15 2.37 -12.31
C TYR A 41 11.35 3.36 -13.15
N GLU A 42 11.75 3.54 -14.41
CA GLU A 42 11.04 4.41 -15.35
C GLU A 42 9.75 3.78 -15.86
N ASN A 43 9.73 2.44 -15.95
CA ASN A 43 8.58 1.70 -16.43
C ASN A 43 8.20 0.62 -15.43
N PHE A 44 6.97 0.67 -14.92
CA PHE A 44 6.46 -0.36 -14.02
C PHE A 44 4.94 -0.36 -13.95
N ILE A 45 4.40 -1.48 -13.46
CA ILE A 45 3.00 -1.62 -13.11
C ILE A 45 2.92 -1.97 -11.63
N ALA A 46 2.05 -1.28 -10.90
CA ALA A 46 1.71 -1.59 -9.53
C ALA A 46 0.20 -1.80 -9.40
N THR A 47 -0.21 -2.95 -8.90
CA THR A 47 -1.62 -3.23 -8.65
C THR A 47 -1.87 -3.44 -7.18
N GLY A 48 -3.03 -3.01 -6.69
CA GLY A 48 -3.29 -3.08 -5.27
C GLY A 48 -4.68 -2.67 -4.84
N SER A 49 -4.77 -2.32 -3.58
CA SER A 49 -5.98 -1.77 -2.98
C SER A 49 -5.69 -0.51 -2.20
N VAL A 50 -6.66 0.38 -2.18
CA VAL A 50 -6.63 1.62 -1.43
C VAL A 50 -7.89 1.73 -0.58
N LYS A 51 -7.72 2.25 0.63
CA LYS A 51 -8.81 2.62 1.54
C LYS A 51 -8.71 4.10 1.83
N PHE A 52 -9.79 4.79 1.57
CA PHE A 52 -9.93 6.22 1.85
C PHE A 52 -10.76 6.39 3.12
N TYR A 53 -10.30 7.25 4.02
CA TYR A 53 -11.04 7.62 5.22
C TYR A 53 -11.41 9.10 5.12
N VAL A 54 -12.70 9.37 4.93
CA VAL A 54 -13.22 10.73 4.78
C VAL A 54 -14.44 10.90 5.68
N ASN A 55 -14.37 11.80 6.66
CA ASN A 55 -15.48 12.07 7.56
C ASN A 55 -16.11 10.78 8.12
N GLU A 56 -15.29 9.92 8.74
CA GLU A 56 -15.68 8.63 9.34
C GLU A 56 -16.17 7.57 8.33
N LYS A 57 -16.31 7.91 7.07
CA LYS A 57 -16.67 6.95 6.02
C LYS A 57 -15.41 6.32 5.44
N LYS A 58 -15.46 4.99 5.34
CA LYS A 58 -14.42 4.19 4.69
C LYS A 58 -14.88 3.80 3.29
N ILE A 59 -14.12 4.17 2.30
CA ILE A 59 -14.29 3.77 0.91
C ILE A 59 -13.11 2.89 0.52
N SER A 60 -13.37 1.74 -0.09
CA SER A 60 -12.31 0.84 -0.56
C SER A 60 -12.42 0.66 -2.06
N SER A 61 -11.29 0.66 -2.74
CA SER A 61 -11.17 0.43 -4.18
C SER A 61 -9.95 -0.42 -4.47
N ARG A 62 -9.94 -1.12 -5.59
CA ARG A 62 -8.71 -1.63 -6.19
C ARG A 62 -8.12 -0.57 -7.09
N PHE A 63 -6.86 -0.69 -7.43
CA PHE A 63 -6.24 0.18 -8.40
C PHE A 63 -5.21 -0.56 -9.25
N ASN A 64 -5.04 -0.09 -10.47
CA ASN A 64 -3.92 -0.39 -11.35
C ASN A 64 -3.19 0.93 -11.59
N PHE A 65 -1.89 0.93 -11.41
CA PHE A 65 -1.03 2.03 -11.77
C PHE A 65 -0.03 1.56 -12.81
N ILE A 66 0.03 2.29 -13.92
CA ILE A 66 0.94 2.01 -15.03
C ILE A 66 1.79 3.26 -15.21
N LYS A 67 3.10 3.08 -15.13
CA LYS A 67 4.08 4.12 -15.47
C LYS A 67 4.91 3.67 -16.64
N ASN A 68 5.03 4.52 -17.62
CA ASN A 68 6.04 4.45 -18.68
C ASN A 68 6.77 5.80 -18.77
N LYS A 69 7.82 5.89 -19.60
CA LYS A 69 8.67 7.09 -19.71
C LYS A 69 7.91 8.40 -19.92
N GLU A 70 6.79 8.35 -20.62
CA GLU A 70 6.07 9.54 -21.06
C GLU A 70 4.78 9.78 -20.30
N ASN A 71 4.11 8.72 -19.84
CA ASN A 71 2.77 8.77 -19.31
C ASN A 71 2.62 7.95 -18.01
N GLU A 72 1.77 8.42 -17.15
CA GLU A 72 1.32 7.68 -15.98
C GLU A 72 -0.21 7.54 -16.04
N GLU A 73 -0.71 6.35 -15.71
CA GLU A 73 -2.14 6.08 -15.69
C GLU A 73 -2.52 5.36 -14.39
N ILE A 74 -3.58 5.84 -13.75
CA ILE A 74 -4.16 5.23 -12.55
C ILE A 74 -5.60 4.90 -12.83
N GLU A 75 -5.95 3.62 -12.73
CA GLU A 75 -7.31 3.14 -12.79
C GLU A 75 -7.79 2.75 -11.39
N PHE A 76 -8.94 3.23 -10.99
CA PHE A 76 -9.65 2.73 -9.82
C PHE A 76 -10.76 1.79 -10.24
N LEU A 77 -10.85 0.64 -9.55
CA LEU A 77 -11.75 -0.44 -9.92
C LEU A 77 -12.72 -0.76 -8.77
N ASP A 78 -13.91 -1.25 -9.14
CA ASP A 78 -14.88 -1.80 -8.21
C ASP A 78 -14.48 -3.22 -7.74
N LEU A 79 -15.36 -3.84 -6.95
CA LEU A 79 -15.16 -5.20 -6.45
C LEU A 79 -15.18 -6.26 -7.56
N PHE A 80 -15.77 -5.95 -8.70
CA PHE A 80 -15.89 -6.84 -9.87
C PHE A 80 -14.81 -6.57 -10.92
N ASN A 81 -13.82 -5.70 -10.63
CA ASN A 81 -12.76 -5.25 -11.53
C ASN A 81 -13.23 -4.38 -12.70
N ASN A 82 -14.41 -3.77 -12.62
CA ASN A 82 -14.81 -2.78 -13.59
C ASN A 82 -14.09 -1.46 -13.28
N VAL A 83 -13.56 -0.81 -14.31
CA VAL A 83 -12.92 0.50 -14.16
C VAL A 83 -13.98 1.56 -13.87
N ILE A 84 -13.87 2.20 -12.72
CA ILE A 84 -14.75 3.29 -12.27
C ILE A 84 -14.28 4.61 -12.87
N VAL A 85 -12.98 4.88 -12.69
CA VAL A 85 -12.36 6.13 -13.12
C VAL A 85 -10.91 5.88 -13.51
N THR A 86 -10.47 6.55 -14.56
CA THR A 86 -9.07 6.55 -15.02
C THR A 86 -8.52 7.96 -14.94
N PHE A 87 -7.33 8.10 -14.37
CA PHE A 87 -6.53 9.32 -14.38
C PHE A 87 -5.35 9.10 -15.30
N LYS A 88 -5.23 9.91 -16.34
CA LYS A 88 -4.04 9.98 -17.17
C LYS A 88 -3.25 11.22 -16.80
N ILE A 89 -2.00 11.03 -16.46
CA ILE A 89 -1.09 12.08 -16.03
C ILE A 89 -0.10 12.30 -17.16
N GLU A 90 -0.18 13.45 -17.77
CA GLU A 90 0.67 13.89 -18.88
C GLU A 90 1.38 15.19 -18.50
N LYS A 91 2.37 15.59 -19.28
CA LYS A 91 3.07 16.88 -19.09
C LYS A 91 2.12 18.08 -19.15
N SER A 92 1.02 17.96 -19.89
CA SER A 92 -0.02 18.97 -20.05
C SER A 92 -0.98 19.06 -18.86
N GLY A 93 -1.04 18.05 -18.00
CA GLY A 93 -1.93 17.98 -16.86
C GLY A 93 -2.54 16.60 -16.62
N ILE A 94 -3.67 16.58 -15.90
CA ILE A 94 -4.39 15.34 -15.57
C ILE A 94 -5.68 15.30 -16.37
N GLU A 95 -5.83 14.28 -17.21
CA GLU A 95 -7.10 13.92 -17.84
C GLU A 95 -7.85 12.93 -16.93
N ILE A 96 -9.14 13.16 -16.71
CA ILE A 96 -9.99 12.30 -15.88
C ILE A 96 -11.08 11.70 -16.78
N LYS A 97 -11.10 10.36 -16.92
CA LYS A 97 -12.15 9.62 -17.62
C LYS A 97 -13.02 8.88 -16.60
N ASN A 98 -14.29 9.23 -16.56
CA ASN A 98 -15.27 8.52 -15.74
C ASN A 98 -15.97 7.45 -16.61
N ASN A 99 -15.69 6.18 -16.34
CA ASN A 99 -16.18 5.06 -17.16
C ASN A 99 -17.54 4.52 -16.68
N ASP A 100 -17.96 4.86 -15.46
CA ASP A 100 -19.22 4.37 -14.92
C ASP A 100 -20.27 5.49 -14.77
N LYS A 101 -21.27 5.48 -15.66
CA LYS A 101 -22.42 6.37 -15.60
C LYS A 101 -23.37 6.07 -14.43
N LYS A 102 -23.27 4.89 -13.81
CA LYS A 102 -24.16 4.43 -12.73
C LYS A 102 -23.58 4.58 -11.32
N LEU A 103 -22.27 4.64 -11.19
CA LEU A 103 -21.64 4.89 -9.90
C LEU A 103 -21.64 6.40 -9.58
N ASN A 104 -22.84 6.93 -9.41
CA ASN A 104 -23.09 8.15 -8.66
C ASN A 104 -22.79 7.95 -7.16
N SER A 105 -21.61 7.43 -6.82
CA SER A 105 -21.13 7.66 -5.48
C SER A 105 -20.66 9.12 -5.45
N GLU A 106 -21.60 10.01 -5.17
CA GLU A 106 -21.32 11.43 -4.88
C GLU A 106 -20.10 11.58 -3.97
N ALA A 107 -19.88 10.60 -3.09
CA ALA A 107 -18.74 10.54 -2.22
C ALA A 107 -17.41 10.41 -2.97
N LEU A 108 -17.31 9.53 -3.97
CA LEU A 108 -16.09 9.36 -4.77
C LEU A 108 -15.84 10.59 -5.65
N GLN A 109 -16.88 11.11 -6.30
CA GLN A 109 -16.77 12.33 -7.10
C GLN A 109 -16.35 13.54 -6.26
N LYS A 110 -16.89 13.67 -5.04
CA LYS A 110 -16.49 14.73 -4.10
C LYS A 110 -15.02 14.61 -3.69
N ILE A 111 -14.46 13.41 -3.64
CA ILE A 111 -13.03 13.19 -3.34
C ILE A 111 -12.18 13.52 -4.57
N ILE A 112 -12.53 12.96 -5.72
CA ILE A 112 -11.79 13.11 -6.98
C ILE A 112 -11.68 14.57 -7.41
N ASN A 113 -12.75 15.35 -7.24
CA ASN A 113 -12.77 16.76 -7.64
C ASN A 113 -12.03 17.70 -6.67
N ARG A 114 -11.51 17.21 -5.55
CA ARG A 114 -10.72 18.04 -4.65
C ARG A 114 -9.33 18.32 -5.24
N PRO A 115 -8.85 19.56 -5.24
CA PRO A 115 -7.49 19.90 -5.70
C PRO A 115 -6.41 19.06 -5.00
N ILE A 116 -6.67 18.75 -3.76
CA ILE A 116 -5.91 17.88 -2.87
C ILE A 116 -5.69 16.48 -3.47
N PHE A 117 -6.76 15.85 -3.97
CA PHE A 117 -6.67 14.52 -4.58
C PHE A 117 -5.84 14.54 -5.86
N LYS A 118 -5.99 15.60 -6.65
CA LYS A 118 -5.16 15.80 -7.86
C LYS A 118 -3.67 15.85 -7.52
N ASN A 119 -3.31 16.50 -6.42
CA ASN A 119 -1.91 16.55 -5.97
C ASN A 119 -1.35 15.18 -5.62
N ILE A 120 -2.13 14.32 -4.92
CA ILE A 120 -1.72 12.93 -4.65
C ILE A 120 -1.54 12.16 -5.94
N ILE A 121 -2.47 12.26 -6.86
CA ILE A 121 -2.43 11.57 -8.16
C ILE A 121 -1.18 12.00 -8.94
N THR A 122 -0.87 13.29 -9.01
CA THR A 122 0.35 13.80 -9.67
C THR A 122 1.64 13.28 -9.04
N ASN A 123 1.64 13.02 -7.74
CA ASN A 123 2.81 12.54 -7.02
C ASN A 123 2.79 11.02 -6.78
N PHE A 124 1.85 10.29 -7.37
CA PHE A 124 1.63 8.89 -7.03
C PHE A 124 2.85 8.01 -7.33
N SER A 125 3.50 8.21 -8.47
CA SER A 125 4.74 7.48 -8.79
C SER A 125 5.87 7.78 -7.81
N ASN A 126 6.03 9.05 -7.40
CA ASN A 126 7.04 9.45 -6.43
C ASN A 126 6.77 8.79 -5.07
N ILE A 127 5.50 8.71 -4.66
CA ILE A 127 5.08 8.03 -3.44
C ILE A 127 5.41 6.54 -3.52
N LEU A 128 5.07 5.88 -4.64
CA LEU A 128 5.34 4.46 -4.83
C LEU A 128 6.84 4.14 -4.89
N MET A 129 7.66 5.04 -5.44
CA MET A 129 9.10 4.86 -5.57
C MET A 129 9.90 5.43 -4.40
N CYS A 130 9.25 5.88 -3.33
CA CYS A 130 9.90 6.49 -2.16
C CYS A 130 10.80 7.70 -2.53
N MET A 131 10.37 8.54 -3.47
CA MET A 131 11.16 9.69 -3.91
C MET A 131 11.03 10.86 -2.94
N GLU A 132 12.16 11.44 -2.57
CA GLU A 132 12.23 12.60 -1.67
C GLU A 132 11.97 13.96 -2.35
N ASN A 133 11.32 13.97 -3.51
CA ASN A 133 11.08 15.20 -4.26
C ASN A 133 10.35 16.25 -3.40
N ASN A 134 11.01 17.39 -3.16
CA ASN A 134 10.50 18.47 -2.31
C ASN A 134 10.13 18.04 -0.88
N SER A 135 10.82 17.01 -0.35
CA SER A 135 10.59 16.60 1.04
C SER A 135 11.18 17.63 2.01
N SER A 136 10.41 17.99 3.04
CA SER A 136 10.87 18.80 4.16
C SER A 136 11.53 17.95 5.25
N PHE A 137 11.28 16.65 5.25
CA PHE A 137 11.78 15.71 6.25
C PHE A 137 11.66 14.27 5.74
N SER A 138 12.69 13.46 6.01
CA SER A 138 12.65 12.01 5.80
C SER A 138 13.21 11.26 7.00
N GLU A 139 12.68 10.08 7.25
CA GLU A 139 13.14 9.14 8.27
C GLU A 139 13.35 7.77 7.62
N LYS A 140 14.44 7.10 7.98
CA LYS A 140 14.78 5.78 7.46
C LYS A 140 14.80 4.73 8.58
N TYR A 141 14.54 3.49 8.19
CA TYR A 141 14.82 2.32 9.02
C TYR A 141 16.34 2.10 9.10
N ASN A 142 16.80 1.24 10.03
CA ASN A 142 18.22 0.89 10.18
C ASN A 142 18.84 0.30 8.91
N ASN A 143 18.02 -0.29 8.03
CA ASN A 143 18.44 -0.86 6.75
C ASN A 143 18.48 0.15 5.59
N GLY A 144 18.33 1.44 5.87
CA GLY A 144 18.39 2.50 4.86
C GLY A 144 17.09 2.74 4.09
N LEU A 145 16.07 1.88 4.21
CA LEU A 145 14.77 2.07 3.56
C LEU A 145 13.99 3.20 4.25
N TYR A 146 13.21 3.93 3.48
CA TYR A 146 12.39 5.02 4.02
C TYR A 146 11.30 4.48 4.94
N ARG A 147 11.22 5.05 6.14
CA ARG A 147 10.12 4.85 7.08
C ARG A 147 9.05 5.90 6.92
N LYS A 148 9.48 7.14 6.69
CA LYS A 148 8.58 8.29 6.58
C LYS A 148 9.16 9.33 5.65
N ILE A 149 8.33 9.88 4.77
CA ILE A 149 8.66 11.05 3.95
C ILE A 149 7.56 12.07 4.16
N LYS A 150 7.95 13.30 4.47
CA LYS A 150 7.04 14.43 4.64
C LYS A 150 7.38 15.50 3.63
N ASN A 151 6.39 15.98 2.91
CA ASN A 151 6.47 17.21 2.13
C ASN A 151 5.44 18.23 2.63
N GLU A 152 5.30 19.34 1.93
CA GLU A 152 4.37 20.41 2.31
C GLU A 152 2.91 19.96 2.35
N ASN A 153 2.53 18.99 1.52
CA ASN A 153 1.15 18.62 1.27
C ASN A 153 0.74 17.30 1.92
N TYR A 154 1.68 16.36 2.11
CA TYR A 154 1.36 15.03 2.62
C TYR A 154 2.51 14.42 3.44
N VAL A 155 2.15 13.41 4.20
CA VAL A 155 3.09 12.55 4.91
C VAL A 155 2.86 11.12 4.45
N VAL A 156 3.89 10.44 3.98
CA VAL A 156 3.85 9.00 3.67
C VAL A 156 4.59 8.24 4.75
N THR A 157 3.95 7.22 5.29
CA THR A 157 4.55 6.27 6.22
C THR A 157 4.62 4.91 5.55
N TYR A 158 5.81 4.41 5.29
CA TYR A 158 6.08 3.11 4.69
C TYR A 158 6.16 2.06 5.78
N LYS A 159 5.21 1.12 5.81
CA LYS A 159 5.08 0.12 6.89
C LYS A 159 5.72 -1.22 6.54
N LYS A 160 5.77 -1.56 5.24
CA LYS A 160 6.29 -2.84 4.77
C LYS A 160 6.85 -2.72 3.36
N TYR A 161 7.93 -3.46 3.10
CA TYR A 161 8.58 -3.64 1.82
C TYR A 161 8.56 -5.12 1.41
N ASN A 162 8.68 -5.43 0.12
CA ASN A 162 8.89 -6.78 -0.39
C ASN A 162 10.40 -7.12 -0.42
N GLU A 163 10.74 -8.27 -0.96
CA GLU A 163 12.13 -8.76 -1.09
C GLU A 163 12.97 -7.92 -2.05
N ASP A 164 12.34 -7.25 -3.02
CA ASP A 164 12.99 -6.32 -3.96
C ASP A 164 13.08 -4.90 -3.40
N PHE A 165 12.77 -4.71 -2.11
CA PHE A 165 12.76 -3.42 -1.42
C PHE A 165 11.75 -2.41 -1.99
N LEU A 166 10.73 -2.87 -2.69
CA LEU A 166 9.62 -2.05 -3.12
C LEU A 166 8.54 -1.97 -2.02
N PRO A 167 7.94 -0.80 -1.78
CA PRO A 167 6.95 -0.65 -0.73
C PRO A 167 5.68 -1.46 -1.02
N VAL A 168 5.15 -2.12 0.01
CA VAL A 168 3.95 -2.99 -0.10
C VAL A 168 2.79 -2.44 0.73
N ILE A 169 3.07 -1.88 1.91
CA ILE A 169 2.06 -1.29 2.77
C ILE A 169 2.51 0.10 3.15
N MET A 170 1.69 1.08 2.84
CA MET A 170 1.93 2.46 3.19
C MET A 170 0.65 3.16 3.60
N ASN A 171 0.83 4.18 4.43
CA ASN A 171 -0.22 5.10 4.83
C ASN A 171 0.15 6.49 4.34
N ILE A 172 -0.80 7.21 3.77
CA ILE A 172 -0.63 8.57 3.28
C ILE A 172 -1.60 9.45 4.03
N ASP A 173 -1.05 10.36 4.84
CA ASP A 173 -1.82 11.40 5.51
C ASP A 173 -1.78 12.66 4.69
N PHE A 174 -2.93 13.13 4.27
CA PHE A 174 -3.09 14.30 3.44
C PHE A 174 -4.15 15.22 4.05
N PHE A 175 -3.73 16.23 4.82
CA PHE A 175 -4.63 17.12 5.60
C PHE A 175 -5.66 16.32 6.42
N ASN A 176 -6.92 16.29 5.96
CA ASN A 176 -8.03 15.61 6.64
C ASN A 176 -8.43 14.27 5.96
N ILE A 177 -7.61 13.76 5.06
CA ILE A 177 -7.85 12.51 4.34
C ILE A 177 -6.69 11.57 4.61
N ASN A 178 -7.03 10.37 5.06
CA ASN A 178 -6.06 9.31 5.28
C ASN A 178 -6.27 8.21 4.24
N PHE A 179 -5.18 7.69 3.70
CA PHE A 179 -5.19 6.63 2.71
C PHE A 179 -4.34 5.46 3.21
N ASP A 180 -4.93 4.27 3.28
CA ASP A 180 -4.16 3.05 3.40
C ASP A 180 -3.97 2.42 2.03
N LEU A 181 -2.73 2.31 1.58
CA LEU A 181 -2.34 1.65 0.34
C LEU A 181 -1.73 0.28 0.63
N LYS A 182 -2.17 -0.73 -0.12
CA LYS A 182 -1.56 -2.05 -0.13
C LYS A 182 -1.28 -2.46 -1.57
N ILE A 183 -0.02 -2.58 -1.93
CA ILE A 183 0.40 -3.14 -3.22
C ILE A 183 0.34 -4.66 -3.13
N ILE A 184 -0.30 -5.28 -4.11
CA ILE A 184 -0.44 -6.73 -4.20
C ILE A 184 0.60 -7.29 -5.17
N ASN A 185 0.84 -6.58 -6.26
CA ASN A 185 1.80 -7.00 -7.26
C ASN A 185 2.56 -5.82 -7.84
N TRP A 186 3.87 -6.04 -8.05
CA TRP A 186 4.77 -5.18 -8.78
C TRP A 186 5.24 -5.90 -10.04
N LYS A 187 5.27 -5.21 -11.16
CA LYS A 187 5.85 -5.69 -12.41
C LYS A 187 6.74 -4.59 -12.98
N ILE A 188 8.03 -4.82 -12.94
CA ILE A 188 9.01 -3.94 -13.59
C ILE A 188 9.04 -4.29 -15.06
N ILE A 189 9.07 -3.29 -15.92
CA ILE A 189 9.10 -3.41 -17.39
C ILE A 189 10.47 -2.89 -17.81
N GLU A 190 11.24 -3.75 -18.42
CA GLU A 190 12.56 -3.42 -19.00
C GLU A 190 12.44 -2.62 -20.30
#